data_1aceaf815a65962f758eebd8b9156cdd
#
_entry.id   1aceaf815a65962f758eebd8b9156cdd
#
_cell.length_a   1.000
_cell.length_b   1.000
_cell.length_c   1.000
_cell.angle_alpha   90.00
_cell.angle_beta   90.00
_cell.angle_gamma   90.00
#
_symmetry.space_group_name_H-M   'P 1'
#
loop_
_entity.id
_entity.type
_entity.pdbx_description
1 polymer ?
#
loop_
_entity_poly.entity_id
_entity_poly.type
_entity_poly.pdbx_seq_one_letter_code
_entity_poly.pdbx_strand_id
1 'polypeptide(L)'
;HQVFVELLQSPEKIIIGLGGGTPCYANNHERLKGESVVSIYLKASIETLFNRLSVNKSKRPLIADKSEGEMKEFIAMHLFERSFYYNQAQYKVIVDHKTIDQVVLDIVSILA
;
A
#
# COMPACT_ATOMS: atom_id res chain seq x y z
N HIS A 1 -16.07 -2.72 1.78
CA HIS A 1 -15.89 -4.12 1.39
C HIS A 1 -16.74 -4.49 0.17
N GLN A 2 -18.02 -4.19 0.18
CA GLN A 2 -18.90 -4.50 -0.94
C GLN A 2 -18.49 -3.80 -2.23
N VAL A 3 -18.13 -2.53 -2.16
CA VAL A 3 -17.64 -1.77 -3.32
C VAL A 3 -16.37 -2.42 -3.88
N PHE A 4 -15.47 -2.82 -3.01
CA PHE A 4 -14.24 -3.51 -3.39
C PHE A 4 -14.54 -4.81 -4.15
N VAL A 5 -15.45 -5.63 -3.62
CA VAL A 5 -15.83 -6.88 -4.26
C VAL A 5 -16.46 -6.63 -5.63
N GLU A 6 -17.34 -5.63 -5.74
CA GLU A 6 -17.96 -5.27 -7.01
C GLU A 6 -16.94 -4.83 -8.05
N LEU A 7 -15.92 -4.03 -7.65
CA LEU A 7 -14.86 -3.60 -8.54
C LEU A 7 -14.02 -4.78 -9.05
N LEU A 8 -13.72 -5.75 -8.18
CA LEU A 8 -12.96 -6.94 -8.57
C LEU A 8 -13.73 -7.83 -9.55
N GLN A 9 -15.05 -7.79 -9.52
CA GLN A 9 -15.91 -8.58 -10.41
C GLN A 9 -16.25 -7.86 -11.70
N SER A 10 -15.79 -6.61 -11.85
CA SER A 10 -16.03 -5.84 -13.07
C SER A 10 -15.38 -6.50 -14.28
N PRO A 11 -16.07 -6.60 -15.44
CA PRO A 11 -15.46 -7.12 -16.65
C PRO A 11 -14.47 -6.15 -17.31
N GLU A 12 -14.45 -4.90 -16.86
CA GLU A 12 -13.58 -3.88 -17.40
C GLU A 12 -12.16 -4.00 -16.81
N LYS A 13 -11.16 -3.59 -17.60
CA LYS A 13 -9.79 -3.47 -17.10
C LYS A 13 -9.68 -2.18 -16.30
N ILE A 14 -9.43 -2.29 -15.00
CA ILE A 14 -9.33 -1.13 -14.12
C ILE A 14 -8.08 -1.22 -13.25
N ILE A 15 -7.62 -0.06 -12.80
CA ILE A 15 -6.54 0.06 -11.83
C ILE A 15 -7.16 0.61 -10.55
N ILE A 16 -6.93 -0.09 -9.44
CA ILE A 16 -7.50 0.29 -8.14
C ILE A 16 -6.37 0.61 -7.17
N GLY A 17 -6.38 1.82 -6.63
CA GLY A 17 -5.52 2.17 -5.51
C GLY A 17 -6.26 1.91 -4.21
N LEU A 18 -5.73 1.02 -3.38
CA LEU A 18 -6.36 0.64 -2.12
C LEU A 18 -5.86 1.49 -0.96
N GLY A 19 -6.76 1.85 -0.06
CA GLY A 19 -6.37 2.36 1.25
C GLY A 19 -5.60 1.31 2.03
N GLY A 20 -4.71 1.74 2.93
CA GLY A 20 -3.80 0.85 3.65
C GLY A 20 -4.47 -0.24 4.46
N GLY A 21 -5.68 0.00 4.98
CA GLY A 21 -6.42 -0.99 5.76
C GLY A 21 -7.26 -1.97 4.93
N THR A 22 -7.50 -1.66 3.65
CA THR A 22 -8.40 -2.48 2.81
C THR A 22 -7.96 -3.94 2.71
N PRO A 23 -6.68 -4.27 2.46
CA PRO A 23 -6.26 -5.69 2.40
C PRO A 23 -6.42 -6.43 3.71
N CYS A 24 -6.49 -5.71 4.82
CA CYS A 24 -6.54 -6.29 6.17
C CYS A 24 -7.97 -6.55 6.65
N TYR A 25 -8.99 -6.12 5.89
CA TYR A 25 -10.38 -6.15 6.32
C TYR A 25 -11.15 -7.26 5.59
N ALA A 26 -11.96 -7.99 6.34
CA ALA A 26 -12.94 -8.95 5.79
C ALA A 26 -12.33 -9.92 4.76
N ASN A 27 -11.10 -10.36 4.96
CA ASN A 27 -10.39 -11.29 4.07
C ASN A 27 -10.17 -10.75 2.64
N ASN A 28 -10.13 -9.45 2.48
CA ASN A 28 -9.87 -8.84 1.16
C ASN A 28 -8.55 -9.30 0.54
N HIS A 29 -7.53 -9.61 1.37
CA HIS A 29 -6.25 -10.13 0.88
C HIS A 29 -6.42 -11.44 0.09
N GLU A 30 -7.39 -12.29 0.45
CA GLU A 30 -7.68 -13.51 -0.29
C GLU A 30 -8.28 -13.22 -1.66
N ARG A 31 -9.10 -12.18 -1.75
CA ARG A 31 -9.72 -11.78 -3.02
C ARG A 31 -8.72 -11.21 -4.01
N LEU A 32 -7.58 -10.72 -3.51
CA LEU A 32 -6.51 -10.21 -4.36
C LEU A 32 -5.69 -11.32 -5.04
N LYS A 33 -5.98 -12.57 -4.74
CA LYS A 33 -5.30 -13.74 -5.33
C LYS A 33 -6.06 -14.35 -6.51
N GLY A 34 -7.16 -13.74 -6.94
CA GLY A 34 -7.96 -14.24 -8.07
C GLY A 34 -7.19 -14.22 -9.38
N GLU A 35 -7.55 -15.11 -10.32
CA GLU A 35 -6.86 -15.27 -11.60
C GLU A 35 -6.85 -14.00 -12.46
N SER A 36 -7.92 -13.22 -12.39
CA SER A 36 -8.04 -11.99 -13.16
C SER A 36 -7.52 -10.75 -12.41
N VAL A 37 -6.88 -10.94 -11.25
CA VAL A 37 -6.41 -9.86 -10.40
C VAL A 37 -4.89 -9.90 -10.31
N VAL A 38 -4.24 -8.76 -10.57
CA VAL A 38 -2.82 -8.57 -10.32
C VAL A 38 -2.70 -7.61 -9.13
N SER A 39 -2.11 -8.08 -8.05
CA SER A 39 -1.91 -7.27 -6.86
C SER A 39 -0.43 -6.90 -6.71
N ILE A 40 -0.18 -5.64 -6.41
CA ILE A 40 1.17 -5.09 -6.27
C ILE A 40 1.26 -4.34 -4.95
N TYR A 41 2.24 -4.71 -4.14
CA TYR A 41 2.58 -4.00 -2.92
C TYR A 41 3.71 -3.03 -3.21
N LEU A 42 3.42 -1.73 -3.10
CA LEU A 42 4.43 -0.68 -3.21
C LEU A 42 5.11 -0.56 -1.86
N LYS A 43 6.26 -1.22 -1.70
CA LYS A 43 6.95 -1.35 -0.43
C LYS A 43 7.91 -0.21 -0.22
N ALA A 44 7.74 0.53 0.89
CA ALA A 44 8.62 1.61 1.30
C ALA A 44 9.20 1.31 2.67
N SER A 45 10.44 1.75 2.91
CA SER A 45 11.07 1.67 4.23
C SER A 45 10.39 2.62 5.21
N ILE A 46 10.64 2.40 6.51
CA ILE A 46 10.15 3.31 7.55
C ILE A 46 10.67 4.73 7.30
N GLU A 47 11.93 4.88 6.90
CA GLU A 47 12.55 6.17 6.61
C GLU A 47 11.83 6.89 5.47
N THR A 48 11.54 6.19 4.38
CA THR A 48 10.82 6.74 3.25
C THR A 48 9.41 7.17 3.64
N LEU A 49 8.69 6.34 4.39
CA LEU A 49 7.36 6.66 4.86
C LEU A 49 7.38 7.85 5.82
N PHE A 50 8.35 7.89 6.73
CA PHE A 50 8.52 9.02 7.63
C PHE A 50 8.69 10.33 6.86
N ASN A 51 9.60 10.34 5.86
CA ASN A 51 9.87 11.54 5.08
C ASN A 51 8.64 12.02 4.31
N ARG A 52 7.89 11.11 3.72
CA ARG A 52 6.68 11.46 2.95
C ARG A 52 5.55 11.97 3.84
N LEU A 53 5.34 11.32 4.98
CA LEU A 53 4.29 11.73 5.92
C LEU A 53 4.61 13.04 6.61
N SER A 54 5.89 13.35 6.84
CA SER A 54 6.32 14.58 7.48
C SER A 54 5.91 15.83 6.71
N VAL A 55 5.83 15.76 5.39
CA VAL A 55 5.44 16.90 4.54
C VAL A 55 4.04 17.40 4.88
N ASN A 56 3.12 16.51 5.20
CA ASN A 56 1.73 16.85 5.51
C ASN A 56 1.30 16.43 6.91
N LYS A 57 2.27 16.37 7.85
CA LYS A 57 2.03 15.88 9.21
C LYS A 57 0.89 16.61 9.91
N SER A 58 0.84 17.94 9.82
CA SER A 58 -0.19 18.75 10.47
C SER A 58 -1.61 18.48 9.98
N LYS A 59 -1.75 17.91 8.79
CA LYS A 59 -3.04 17.58 8.19
C LYS A 59 -3.50 16.16 8.51
N ARG A 60 -2.71 15.40 9.27
CA ARG A 60 -3.00 14.02 9.62
C ARG A 60 -3.22 13.90 11.13
N PRO A 61 -4.49 13.78 11.59
CA PRO A 61 -4.79 13.84 13.03
C PRO A 61 -4.04 12.83 13.89
N LEU A 62 -3.78 11.63 13.37
CA LEU A 62 -3.13 10.58 14.13
C LEU A 62 -1.64 10.83 14.41
N ILE A 63 -0.99 11.69 13.61
CA ILE A 63 0.46 11.91 13.74
C ILE A 63 0.84 13.37 13.93
N ALA A 64 -0.14 14.30 13.93
CA ALA A 64 0.13 15.73 13.97
C ALA A 64 0.99 16.15 15.18
N ASP A 65 0.77 15.55 16.34
CA ASP A 65 1.45 15.90 17.58
C ASP A 65 2.62 14.97 17.94
N LYS A 66 2.98 14.05 17.05
CA LYS A 66 4.05 13.10 17.33
C LYS A 66 5.42 13.68 17.05
N SER A 67 6.40 13.37 17.91
CA SER A 67 7.81 13.62 17.65
C SER A 67 8.31 12.70 16.54
N GLU A 68 9.52 12.95 16.04
CA GLU A 68 10.14 12.09 15.01
C GLU A 68 10.22 10.63 15.47
N GLY A 69 10.71 10.40 16.70
CA GLY A 69 10.81 9.04 17.24
C GLY A 69 9.47 8.36 17.40
N GLU A 70 8.47 9.08 17.94
CA GLU A 70 7.12 8.56 18.10
C GLU A 70 6.48 8.23 16.74
N MET A 71 6.73 9.08 15.73
CA MET A 71 6.19 8.87 14.39
C MET A 71 6.79 7.65 13.72
N LYS A 72 8.11 7.44 13.87
CA LYS A 72 8.76 6.25 13.33
C LYS A 72 8.28 4.97 14.00
N GLU A 73 8.06 5.00 15.32
CA GLU A 73 7.48 3.87 16.05
C GLU A 73 6.06 3.57 15.59
N PHE A 74 5.26 4.61 15.36
CA PHE A 74 3.89 4.48 14.87
C PHE A 74 3.88 3.78 13.50
N ILE A 75 4.75 4.22 12.59
CA ILE A 75 4.89 3.63 11.25
C ILE A 75 5.32 2.16 11.36
N ALA A 76 6.33 1.88 12.18
CA ALA A 76 6.85 0.52 12.37
C ALA A 76 5.78 -0.43 12.90
N MET A 77 4.99 0.03 13.88
CA MET A 77 3.92 -0.76 14.47
C MET A 77 2.83 -1.07 13.44
N HIS A 78 2.40 -0.08 12.66
CA HIS A 78 1.40 -0.28 11.62
C HIS A 78 1.87 -1.25 10.54
N LEU A 79 3.13 -1.13 10.11
CA LEU A 79 3.70 -2.06 9.14
C LEU A 79 3.77 -3.48 9.70
N PHE A 80 4.17 -3.62 10.96
CA PHE A 80 4.23 -4.93 11.61
C PHE A 80 2.85 -5.59 11.64
N GLU A 81 1.83 -4.87 12.04
CA GLU A 81 0.46 -5.38 12.12
C GLU A 81 -0.11 -5.76 10.75
N ARG A 82 0.29 -5.05 9.69
CA ARG A 82 -0.26 -5.21 8.34
C ARG A 82 0.60 -6.05 7.42
N SER A 83 1.84 -6.38 7.82
CA SER A 83 2.80 -7.07 6.95
C SER A 83 2.29 -8.41 6.43
N PHE A 84 1.57 -9.17 7.24
CA PHE A 84 0.98 -10.44 6.81
C PHE A 84 0.11 -10.24 5.57
N TYR A 85 -0.75 -9.22 5.59
CA TYR A 85 -1.69 -8.96 4.49
C TYR A 85 -0.99 -8.37 3.28
N TYR A 86 -0.08 -7.42 3.49
CA TYR A 86 0.64 -6.77 2.40
C TYR A 86 1.55 -7.74 1.65
N ASN A 87 2.17 -8.67 2.37
CA ASN A 87 3.05 -9.67 1.77
C ASN A 87 2.30 -10.77 1.01
N GLN A 88 0.97 -10.78 1.06
CA GLN A 88 0.16 -11.66 0.22
C GLN A 88 0.01 -11.14 -1.21
N ALA A 89 0.44 -9.90 -1.49
CA ALA A 89 0.40 -9.37 -2.85
C ALA A 89 1.24 -10.24 -3.79
N GLN A 90 0.78 -10.35 -5.03
CA GLN A 90 1.43 -11.18 -6.04
C GLN A 90 2.84 -10.68 -6.35
N TYR A 91 2.99 -9.36 -6.42
CA TYR A 91 4.28 -8.71 -6.70
C TYR A 91 4.56 -7.64 -5.64
N LYS A 92 5.86 -7.38 -5.44
CA LYS A 92 6.32 -6.31 -4.55
C LYS A 92 7.27 -5.42 -5.34
N VAL A 93 7.03 -4.13 -5.28
CA VAL A 93 7.88 -3.12 -5.91
C VAL A 93 8.43 -2.21 -4.82
N ILE A 94 9.76 -2.19 -4.67
CA ILE A 94 10.42 -1.30 -3.71
C ILE A 94 10.44 0.09 -4.31
N VAL A 95 9.91 1.07 -3.56
CA VAL A 95 9.80 2.45 -4.04
C VAL A 95 10.85 3.39 -3.45
N ASP A 96 11.70 2.89 -2.54
CA ASP A 96 12.74 3.69 -1.91
C ASP A 96 13.69 4.29 -2.96
N HIS A 97 13.97 5.58 -2.81
CA HIS A 97 14.89 6.32 -3.70
C HIS A 97 14.50 6.30 -5.18
N LYS A 98 13.24 6.08 -5.49
CA LYS A 98 12.74 6.07 -6.86
C LYS A 98 11.74 7.19 -7.08
N THR A 99 11.75 7.73 -8.28
CA THR A 99 10.71 8.67 -8.73
C THR A 99 9.43 7.91 -9.07
N ILE A 100 8.32 8.64 -9.19
CA ILE A 100 7.06 8.05 -9.62
C ILE A 100 7.22 7.37 -10.98
N ASP A 101 7.93 8.01 -11.92
CA ASP A 101 8.14 7.44 -13.26
C ASP A 101 8.94 6.14 -13.20
N GLN A 102 9.96 6.05 -12.34
CA GLN A 102 10.72 4.83 -12.15
C GLN A 102 9.86 3.70 -11.61
N VAL A 103 8.99 4.00 -10.63
CA VAL A 103 8.07 3.01 -10.06
C VAL A 103 7.06 2.54 -11.12
N VAL A 104 6.54 3.45 -11.93
CA VAL A 104 5.62 3.10 -13.02
C VAL A 104 6.29 2.17 -14.02
N LEU A 105 7.55 2.45 -14.39
CA LEU A 105 8.31 1.57 -15.30
C LEU A 105 8.50 0.18 -14.71
N ASP A 106 8.77 0.08 -13.41
CA ASP A 106 8.89 -1.22 -12.74
C ASP A 106 7.58 -2.01 -12.81
N ILE A 107 6.46 -1.34 -12.58
CA ILE A 107 5.12 -1.95 -12.66
C ILE A 107 4.82 -2.41 -14.09
N VAL A 108 5.09 -1.58 -15.07
CA VAL A 108 4.88 -1.92 -16.49
C VAL A 108 5.70 -3.14 -16.86
N SER A 109 6.93 -3.24 -16.40
CA SER A 109 7.80 -4.41 -16.64
C SER A 109 7.21 -5.70 -16.08
N ILE A 110 6.57 -5.63 -14.92
CA ILE A 110 5.90 -6.78 -14.30
C ILE A 110 4.70 -7.21 -15.14
N LEU A 111 3.94 -6.26 -15.67
CA LEU A 111 2.71 -6.52 -16.41
C LEU A 111 2.95 -6.91 -17.87
N ALA A 112 4.14 -6.68 -18.37
CA ALA A 112 4.50 -7.05 -19.75
C ALA A 112 4.76 -8.60 -19.90
#